data_e91d1d655fb0a90fc9c599df1729ceae
#
_entry.id   e91d1d655fb0a90fc9c599df1729ceae
#
_cell.length_a   1.000
_cell.length_b   1.000
_cell.length_c   1.000
_cell.angle_alpha   90.00
_cell.angle_beta   90.00
_cell.angle_gamma   90.00
#
_symmetry.space_group_name_H-M   'P 1'
#
loop_
_entity.id
_entity.type
_entity.pdbx_description
1 polymer ?
#
loop_
_entity_poly.entity_id
_entity_poly.type
_entity_poly.pdbx_seq_one_letter_code
_entity_poly.pdbx_strand_id
1 'polypeptide(L)'
;MKRKYILMFFLCCLFISGCKSIETDRHPASDKAVAFSIENYDSSMKPHIYKFTQHPQRIVALWQNSIETLIALGAGDKIIAVAGVYNEKHLNPEYLEAYKRIPVRQTQIFSQENVLLMHPDFIAGWLFDFTGKGKSIGTSSFWEERNVNVYMNLMNGAEFKAHHTIEDELQYITDLGKIVGNEAKAASLAAGINNKILRYRQQLATKKRLKVLVVSNFGKTITIYTPRTLAGDILTRLGADVIGKQQEAVGENEYISYEEILTSQPDVIFLQCSPENENMLLKSVYRNPALQNVKCIKNRQVYCIPFYTIRSPGIRIDDAIDIFCEGG
;
A
#
# COMPACT_ATOMS: atom_id res chain seq x y z
N MET A 1 4.66 65.41 84.77
CA MET A 1 5.24 64.76 83.54
C MET A 1 4.54 63.48 83.31
N LYS A 2 3.54 63.45 82.40
CA LYS A 2 2.79 62.20 82.05
C LYS A 2 2.84 62.04 80.52
N ARG A 3 3.57 61.01 80.04
CA ARG A 3 3.65 60.64 78.66
C ARG A 3 2.40 59.82 78.28
N LYS A 4 1.65 60.31 77.32
CA LYS A 4 0.55 59.54 76.67
C LYS A 4 1.13 58.69 75.55
N TYR A 5 0.87 57.41 75.63
CA TYR A 5 1.13 56.50 74.52
C TYR A 5 -0.10 56.45 73.62
N ILE A 6 0.13 56.79 72.32
CA ILE A 6 -0.86 56.63 71.26
C ILE A 6 -0.62 55.24 70.64
N LEU A 7 -1.66 54.41 70.76
CA LEU A 7 -1.67 53.08 70.15
C LEU A 7 -2.14 53.26 68.71
N MET A 8 -1.24 53.01 67.77
CA MET A 8 -1.54 53.05 66.35
C MET A 8 -1.90 51.62 65.87
N PHE A 9 -3.18 51.46 65.55
CA PHE A 9 -3.70 50.21 65.01
C PHE A 9 -3.27 50.08 63.53
N PHE A 10 -2.40 49.13 63.21
CA PHE A 10 -2.01 48.80 61.83
C PHE A 10 -3.04 47.78 61.28
N LEU A 11 -3.89 48.26 60.39
CA LEU A 11 -4.83 47.39 59.64
C LEU A 11 -4.08 46.70 58.51
N CYS A 12 -3.76 45.41 58.69
CA CYS A 12 -3.08 44.58 57.69
C CYS A 12 -4.15 44.14 56.71
N CYS A 13 -4.22 44.77 55.53
CA CYS A 13 -5.01 44.32 54.41
C CYS A 13 -4.27 43.08 53.77
N LEU A 14 -4.78 41.88 54.03
CA LEU A 14 -4.40 40.64 53.31
C LEU A 14 -4.96 40.69 51.87
N PHE A 15 -4.13 41.04 50.93
CA PHE A 15 -4.40 40.77 49.52
C PHE A 15 -4.29 39.25 49.27
N ILE A 16 -5.39 38.57 49.19
CA ILE A 16 -5.46 37.20 48.69
C ILE A 16 -5.37 37.33 47.17
N SER A 17 -4.16 37.14 46.60
CA SER A 17 -3.96 36.91 45.17
C SER A 17 -4.52 35.54 44.83
N GLY A 18 -5.74 35.50 44.30
CA GLY A 18 -6.29 34.30 43.69
C GLY A 18 -5.50 33.97 42.45
N CYS A 19 -4.67 32.92 42.52
CA CYS A 19 -4.20 32.22 41.32
C CYS A 19 -5.43 31.68 40.61
N LYS A 20 -5.89 32.36 39.54
CA LYS A 20 -6.70 31.71 38.51
C LYS A 20 -5.84 30.68 37.85
N SER A 21 -6.06 29.40 38.14
CA SER A 21 -5.63 28.31 37.31
C SER A 21 -6.17 28.59 35.90
N ILE A 22 -5.28 28.71 34.94
CA ILE A 22 -5.61 28.66 33.52
C ILE A 22 -6.13 27.25 33.29
N GLU A 23 -7.42 27.04 33.33
CA GLU A 23 -8.07 25.90 32.71
C GLU A 23 -7.73 26.01 31.24
N THR A 24 -6.79 25.16 30.79
CA THR A 24 -6.65 24.88 29.40
C THR A 24 -7.99 24.33 28.92
N ASP A 25 -8.73 25.16 28.19
CA ASP A 25 -9.88 24.72 27.41
C ASP A 25 -9.42 23.53 26.55
N ARG A 26 -9.52 22.32 27.09
CA ARG A 26 -9.66 21.13 26.29
C ARG A 26 -11.02 21.29 25.63
N HIS A 27 -11.02 21.72 24.37
CA HIS A 27 -12.19 21.54 23.54
C HIS A 27 -12.66 20.11 23.74
N PRO A 28 -13.89 19.86 24.18
CA PRO A 28 -14.43 18.52 24.21
C PRO A 28 -14.39 18.06 22.76
N ALA A 29 -13.64 16.99 22.51
CA ALA A 29 -13.78 16.25 21.28
C ALA A 29 -15.28 16.03 21.10
N SER A 30 -15.87 16.60 20.06
CA SER A 30 -17.29 16.46 19.77
C SER A 30 -17.56 14.96 19.72
N ASP A 31 -18.35 14.44 20.64
CA ASP A 31 -18.84 13.05 20.66
C ASP A 31 -19.77 12.82 19.44
N LYS A 32 -19.21 12.97 18.24
CA LYS A 32 -19.92 12.51 17.04
C LYS A 32 -19.99 10.99 17.13
N ALA A 33 -21.19 10.47 17.06
CA ALA A 33 -21.40 9.03 17.04
C ALA A 33 -20.55 8.38 15.93
N VAL A 34 -19.87 7.26 16.25
CA VAL A 34 -19.11 6.49 15.27
C VAL A 34 -20.07 5.94 14.23
N ALA A 35 -19.89 6.30 12.97
CA ALA A 35 -20.72 5.81 11.87
C ALA A 35 -20.29 4.39 11.45
N PHE A 36 -18.97 4.15 11.37
CA PHE A 36 -18.39 2.84 11.07
C PHE A 36 -16.94 2.77 11.54
N SER A 37 -16.36 1.58 11.51
CA SER A 37 -14.95 1.37 11.83
C SER A 37 -14.28 0.45 10.82
N ILE A 38 -12.95 0.58 10.72
CA ILE A 38 -12.07 -0.24 9.89
C ILE A 38 -10.96 -0.78 10.78
N GLU A 39 -10.70 -2.07 10.67
CA GLU A 39 -9.52 -2.70 11.27
C GLU A 39 -8.34 -2.60 10.30
N ASN A 40 -7.22 -2.09 10.78
CA ASN A 40 -5.96 -2.00 10.05
C ASN A 40 -4.81 -2.08 11.07
N TYR A 41 -3.68 -1.51 10.78
CA TYR A 41 -2.53 -1.47 11.68
C TYR A 41 -2.19 -0.03 12.06
N ASP A 42 -1.58 0.16 13.22
CA ASP A 42 -0.91 1.41 13.57
C ASP A 42 0.52 1.47 12.99
N SER A 43 1.18 2.59 13.15
CA SER A 43 2.57 2.79 12.68
C SER A 43 3.60 1.87 13.35
N SER A 44 3.22 1.14 14.38
CA SER A 44 4.03 0.14 15.09
C SER A 44 3.67 -1.29 14.70
N MET A 45 2.87 -1.47 13.65
CA MET A 45 2.37 -2.77 13.17
C MET A 45 1.49 -3.52 14.17
N LYS A 46 0.83 -2.81 15.08
CA LYS A 46 -0.18 -3.40 15.96
C LYS A 46 -1.55 -3.26 15.33
N PRO A 47 -2.42 -4.29 15.45
CA PRO A 47 -3.82 -4.18 15.05
C PRO A 47 -4.47 -2.96 15.70
N HIS A 48 -5.18 -2.17 14.91
CA HIS A 48 -5.81 -0.94 15.33
C HIS A 48 -7.18 -0.75 14.67
N ILE A 49 -8.11 -0.14 15.39
CA ILE A 49 -9.46 0.13 14.89
C ILE A 49 -9.61 1.63 14.65
N TYR A 50 -9.64 2.02 13.39
CA TYR A 50 -9.92 3.39 12.98
C TYR A 50 -11.42 3.64 12.98
N LYS A 51 -11.86 4.69 13.68
CA LYS A 51 -13.27 5.07 13.83
C LYS A 51 -13.58 6.25 12.94
N PHE A 52 -14.61 6.12 12.13
CA PHE A 52 -15.06 7.16 11.23
C PHE A 52 -16.41 7.70 11.69
N THR A 53 -16.56 9.02 11.76
CA THR A 53 -17.83 9.68 12.06
C THR A 53 -18.61 10.02 10.78
N GLN A 54 -17.96 10.00 9.63
CA GLN A 54 -18.52 10.22 8.29
C GLN A 54 -17.56 9.70 7.24
N HIS A 55 -18.03 9.54 6.02
CA HIS A 55 -17.15 9.22 4.88
C HIS A 55 -16.26 10.42 4.54
N PRO A 56 -14.96 10.20 4.28
CA PRO A 56 -14.02 11.26 3.93
C PRO A 56 -14.43 12.07 2.70
N GLN A 57 -14.11 13.37 2.75
CA GLN A 57 -14.33 14.31 1.66
C GLN A 57 -13.03 14.97 1.16
N ARG A 58 -11.94 14.83 1.90
CA ARG A 58 -10.63 15.43 1.60
C ARG A 58 -9.53 14.41 1.72
N ILE A 59 -9.33 13.64 0.66
CA ILE A 59 -8.43 12.47 0.65
C ILE A 59 -7.07 12.87 0.11
N VAL A 60 -6.00 12.50 0.82
CA VAL A 60 -4.63 12.45 0.29
C VAL A 60 -4.32 10.99 -0.04
N ALA A 61 -4.01 10.69 -1.29
CA ALA A 61 -3.68 9.34 -1.73
C ALA A 61 -2.22 9.25 -2.17
N LEU A 62 -1.49 8.33 -1.56
CA LEU A 62 -0.08 8.10 -1.85
C LEU A 62 0.08 6.79 -2.62
N TRP A 63 0.94 6.80 -3.62
CA TRP A 63 1.27 5.70 -4.50
C TRP A 63 0.14 5.31 -5.47
N GLN A 64 0.54 4.80 -6.59
CA GLN A 64 -0.35 4.46 -7.70
C GLN A 64 -1.51 3.55 -7.29
N ASN A 65 -1.26 2.53 -6.47
CA ASN A 65 -2.27 1.58 -6.01
C ASN A 65 -3.43 2.24 -5.25
N SER A 66 -3.13 3.15 -4.30
CA SER A 66 -4.15 3.88 -3.54
C SER A 66 -4.95 4.80 -4.46
N ILE A 67 -4.26 5.50 -5.35
CA ILE A 67 -4.85 6.47 -6.26
C ILE A 67 -5.83 5.78 -7.22
N GLU A 68 -5.36 4.75 -7.93
CA GLU A 68 -6.19 4.04 -8.91
C GLU A 68 -7.34 3.28 -8.26
N THR A 69 -7.12 2.69 -7.08
CA THR A 69 -8.20 2.01 -6.34
C THR A 69 -9.28 2.99 -5.89
N LEU A 70 -8.91 4.15 -5.35
CA LEU A 70 -9.88 5.18 -4.94
C LEU A 70 -10.65 5.76 -6.14
N ILE A 71 -9.98 5.95 -7.28
CA ILE A 71 -10.64 6.38 -8.52
C ILE A 71 -11.62 5.30 -9.01
N ALA A 72 -11.20 4.04 -9.05
CA ALA A 72 -12.04 2.91 -9.44
C ALA A 72 -13.28 2.77 -8.54
N LEU A 73 -13.16 3.11 -7.26
CA LEU A 73 -14.24 3.16 -6.29
C LEU A 73 -15.15 4.40 -6.43
N GLY A 74 -14.87 5.31 -7.38
CA GLY A 74 -15.67 6.50 -7.63
C GLY A 74 -15.39 7.66 -6.65
N ALA A 75 -14.27 7.62 -5.93
CA ALA A 75 -13.88 8.67 -4.98
C ALA A 75 -12.93 9.73 -5.58
N GLY A 76 -12.72 9.73 -6.90
CA GLY A 76 -11.78 10.63 -7.58
C GLY A 76 -11.98 12.10 -7.24
N ASP A 77 -13.21 12.57 -7.15
CA ASP A 77 -13.54 13.97 -6.85
C ASP A 77 -13.29 14.36 -5.38
N LYS A 78 -13.10 13.38 -4.49
CA LYS A 78 -12.75 13.59 -3.09
C LYS A 78 -11.23 13.65 -2.87
N ILE A 79 -10.44 13.24 -3.86
CA ILE A 79 -8.98 13.26 -3.77
C ILE A 79 -8.49 14.68 -4.01
N ILE A 80 -7.87 15.28 -3.00
CA ILE A 80 -7.34 16.65 -3.07
C ILE A 80 -5.87 16.70 -3.47
N ALA A 81 -5.11 15.64 -3.17
CA ALA A 81 -3.70 15.56 -3.49
C ALA A 81 -3.23 14.11 -3.66
N VAL A 82 -2.28 13.93 -4.57
CA VAL A 82 -1.63 12.64 -4.84
C VAL A 82 -0.13 12.78 -4.99
N ALA A 83 0.59 11.74 -4.56
CA ALA A 83 2.03 11.61 -4.76
C ALA A 83 2.42 10.15 -5.05
N GLY A 84 3.61 9.94 -5.62
CA GLY A 84 4.17 8.60 -5.85
C GLY A 84 3.85 7.99 -7.21
N VAL A 85 3.24 8.72 -8.14
CA VAL A 85 3.13 8.31 -9.55
C VAL A 85 4.37 8.81 -10.29
N TYR A 86 5.29 7.90 -10.60
CA TYR A 86 6.55 8.25 -11.26
C TYR A 86 6.40 8.53 -12.76
N ASN A 87 5.42 7.88 -13.40
CA ASN A 87 5.12 8.07 -14.82
C ASN A 87 3.62 7.87 -15.05
N GLU A 88 2.95 8.91 -15.51
CA GLU A 88 1.50 8.85 -15.79
C GLU A 88 1.11 7.82 -16.87
N LYS A 89 2.07 7.44 -17.74
CA LYS A 89 1.85 6.37 -18.73
C LYS A 89 1.65 4.98 -18.11
N HIS A 90 2.02 4.80 -16.83
CA HIS A 90 1.81 3.57 -16.09
C HIS A 90 0.39 3.47 -15.49
N LEU A 91 -0.33 4.58 -15.43
CA LEU A 91 -1.72 4.57 -14.99
C LEU A 91 -2.60 3.82 -15.99
N ASN A 92 -3.62 3.15 -15.48
CA ASN A 92 -4.65 2.61 -16.34
C ASN A 92 -5.32 3.74 -17.13
N PRO A 93 -5.44 3.64 -18.46
CA PRO A 93 -6.08 4.66 -19.29
C PRO A 93 -7.49 5.04 -18.81
N GLU A 94 -8.23 4.09 -18.22
CA GLU A 94 -9.57 4.32 -17.65
C GLU A 94 -9.54 5.37 -16.51
N TYR A 95 -8.46 5.42 -15.73
CA TYR A 95 -8.36 6.31 -14.57
C TYR A 95 -7.61 7.61 -14.84
N LEU A 96 -6.95 7.73 -16.00
CA LEU A 96 -6.06 8.85 -16.34
C LEU A 96 -6.76 10.21 -16.30
N GLU A 97 -7.97 10.30 -16.84
CA GLU A 97 -8.69 11.58 -16.88
C GLU A 97 -9.19 11.98 -15.48
N ALA A 98 -9.59 11.04 -14.64
CA ALA A 98 -9.90 11.32 -13.23
C ALA A 98 -8.65 11.75 -12.46
N TYR A 99 -7.52 11.09 -12.68
CA TYR A 99 -6.23 11.46 -12.09
C TYR A 99 -5.82 12.90 -12.46
N LYS A 100 -5.95 13.28 -13.73
CA LYS A 100 -5.59 14.62 -14.21
C LYS A 100 -6.42 15.74 -13.58
N ARG A 101 -7.65 15.47 -13.15
CA ARG A 101 -8.51 16.43 -12.44
C ARG A 101 -8.12 16.67 -10.99
N ILE A 102 -7.26 15.83 -10.39
CA ILE A 102 -6.82 16.01 -9.00
C ILE A 102 -6.00 17.29 -8.88
N PRO A 103 -6.34 18.20 -7.94
CA PRO A 103 -5.74 19.52 -7.88
C PRO A 103 -4.23 19.54 -7.66
N VAL A 104 -3.74 18.69 -6.75
CA VAL A 104 -2.31 18.63 -6.40
C VAL A 104 -1.76 17.26 -6.80
N ARG A 105 -0.78 17.25 -7.69
CA ARG A 105 -0.11 16.04 -8.17
C ARG A 105 1.39 16.23 -8.16
N GLN A 106 2.11 15.30 -7.57
CA GLN A 106 3.58 15.29 -7.61
C GLN A 106 4.15 13.86 -7.58
N THR A 107 5.39 13.72 -8.02
CA THR A 107 6.08 12.43 -8.03
C THR A 107 6.63 12.05 -6.65
N GLN A 108 7.21 13.00 -5.94
CA GLN A 108 7.80 12.75 -4.61
C GLN A 108 6.72 12.78 -3.53
N ILE A 109 6.86 11.93 -2.52
CA ILE A 109 5.97 11.96 -1.36
C ILE A 109 6.05 13.32 -0.67
N PHE A 110 4.91 13.81 -0.20
CA PHE A 110 4.80 15.08 0.51
C PHE A 110 5.59 15.08 1.82
N SER A 111 6.00 16.27 2.28
CA SER A 111 6.38 16.42 3.69
C SER A 111 5.14 16.42 4.59
N GLN A 112 5.33 16.12 5.87
CA GLN A 112 4.28 16.16 6.87
C GLN A 112 3.58 17.54 6.93
N GLU A 113 4.37 18.62 6.86
CA GLU A 113 3.88 19.99 6.88
C GLU A 113 2.98 20.29 5.67
N ASN A 114 3.39 19.83 4.49
CA ASN A 114 2.60 20.01 3.28
C ASN A 114 1.26 19.29 3.36
N VAL A 115 1.24 18.06 3.91
CA VAL A 115 -0.02 17.33 4.12
C VAL A 115 -0.91 18.04 5.14
N LEU A 116 -0.35 18.56 6.23
CA LEU A 116 -1.09 19.36 7.23
C LEU A 116 -1.77 20.59 6.61
N LEU A 117 -1.06 21.31 5.76
CA LEU A 117 -1.60 22.50 5.08
C LEU A 117 -2.75 22.19 4.12
N MET A 118 -2.85 20.95 3.65
CA MET A 118 -3.95 20.50 2.79
C MET A 118 -5.23 20.19 3.57
N HIS A 119 -5.17 20.09 4.93
CA HIS A 119 -6.28 19.74 5.79
C HIS A 119 -7.06 18.50 5.31
N PRO A 120 -6.41 17.33 5.14
CA PRO A 120 -7.12 16.11 4.79
C PRO A 120 -7.98 15.62 5.96
N ASP A 121 -8.97 14.79 5.66
CA ASP A 121 -9.72 14.02 6.65
C ASP A 121 -9.42 12.50 6.56
N PHE A 122 -8.70 12.11 5.50
CA PHE A 122 -8.23 10.73 5.31
C PHE A 122 -6.96 10.68 4.47
N ILE A 123 -6.05 9.74 4.81
CA ILE A 123 -4.81 9.50 4.06
C ILE A 123 -4.68 8.00 3.79
N ALA A 124 -4.53 7.63 2.52
CA ALA A 124 -4.19 6.28 2.11
C ALA A 124 -2.73 6.23 1.63
N GLY A 125 -1.96 5.27 2.12
CA GLY A 125 -0.54 5.13 1.76
C GLY A 125 0.02 3.76 2.15
N TRP A 126 1.33 3.62 2.09
CA TRP A 126 2.02 2.43 2.54
C TRP A 126 2.52 2.60 3.98
N LEU A 127 2.76 1.49 4.68
CA LEU A 127 3.22 1.53 6.07
C LEU A 127 4.40 2.49 6.29
N PHE A 128 5.42 2.48 5.43
CA PHE A 128 6.59 3.31 5.64
C PHE A 128 6.33 4.82 5.47
N ASP A 129 5.22 5.21 4.85
CA ASP A 129 4.80 6.62 4.84
C ASP A 129 4.43 7.12 6.23
N PHE A 130 4.10 6.18 7.15
CA PHE A 130 3.60 6.48 8.50
C PHE A 130 4.55 6.07 9.64
N THR A 131 5.81 5.77 9.35
CA THR A 131 6.77 5.32 10.38
C THR A 131 7.29 6.44 11.28
N GLY A 132 7.08 7.70 10.93
CA GLY A 132 7.67 8.85 11.62
C GLY A 132 9.19 8.99 11.42
N LYS A 133 9.78 8.25 10.49
CA LYS A 133 11.22 8.26 10.20
C LYS A 133 11.48 8.57 8.72
N GLY A 134 12.60 9.23 8.46
CA GLY A 134 13.02 9.54 7.08
C GLY A 134 12.03 10.42 6.33
N LYS A 135 11.54 9.95 5.18
CA LYS A 135 10.57 10.67 4.33
C LYS A 135 9.10 10.40 4.70
N SER A 136 8.85 9.91 5.92
CA SER A 136 7.49 9.68 6.41
C SER A 136 6.71 11.00 6.56
N ILE A 137 5.40 10.90 6.35
CA ILE A 137 4.46 12.02 6.56
C ILE A 137 3.92 12.11 8.00
N GLY A 138 4.50 11.33 8.93
CA GLY A 138 4.08 11.27 10.33
C GLY A 138 3.45 9.93 10.70
N THR A 139 3.28 9.67 12.00
CA THR A 139 2.69 8.42 12.50
C THR A 139 1.17 8.41 12.40
N SER A 140 0.55 7.24 12.48
CA SER A 140 -0.91 7.13 12.54
C SER A 140 -1.50 7.91 13.72
N SER A 141 -0.88 7.80 14.90
CA SER A 141 -1.31 8.56 16.10
C SER A 141 -1.21 10.07 15.89
N PHE A 142 -0.16 10.55 15.21
CA PHE A 142 -0.03 11.97 14.88
C PHE A 142 -1.24 12.48 14.07
N TRP A 143 -1.74 11.67 13.14
CA TRP A 143 -2.89 12.03 12.31
C TRP A 143 -4.22 11.89 13.06
N GLU A 144 -4.39 10.80 13.82
CA GLU A 144 -5.61 10.59 14.62
C GLU A 144 -5.85 11.67 15.66
N GLU A 145 -4.80 12.16 16.32
CA GLU A 145 -4.88 13.33 17.24
C GLU A 145 -5.43 14.59 16.56
N ARG A 146 -5.42 14.62 15.22
CA ARG A 146 -5.91 15.71 14.37
C ARG A 146 -7.21 15.36 13.65
N ASN A 147 -7.87 14.27 14.07
CA ASN A 147 -9.08 13.73 13.45
C ASN A 147 -8.90 13.35 11.98
N VAL A 148 -7.71 12.91 11.60
CA VAL A 148 -7.39 12.38 10.28
C VAL A 148 -7.15 10.90 10.42
N ASN A 149 -8.01 10.08 9.83
CA ASN A 149 -7.77 8.64 9.77
C ASN A 149 -6.78 8.28 8.67
N VAL A 150 -6.05 7.20 8.87
CA VAL A 150 -5.12 6.67 7.86
C VAL A 150 -5.46 5.23 7.51
N TYR A 151 -5.13 4.83 6.30
CA TYR A 151 -5.13 3.43 5.89
C TYR A 151 -3.76 3.06 5.34
N MET A 152 -3.14 2.07 5.94
CA MET A 152 -1.82 1.58 5.55
C MET A 152 -1.96 0.29 4.76
N ASN A 153 -1.59 0.33 3.48
CA ASN A 153 -1.39 -0.90 2.73
C ASN A 153 -0.05 -1.53 3.16
N LEU A 154 -0.10 -2.80 3.53
CA LEU A 154 1.07 -3.57 3.89
C LEU A 154 1.73 -4.07 2.60
N MET A 155 2.87 -3.48 2.28
CA MET A 155 3.65 -3.93 1.13
C MET A 155 4.05 -5.39 1.24
N ASN A 156 4.19 -5.98 0.05
CA ASN A 156 4.80 -7.27 -0.15
C ASN A 156 6.31 -7.22 0.19
N GLY A 157 6.60 -7.34 1.44
CA GLY A 157 7.94 -7.42 2.00
C GLY A 157 7.82 -8.15 3.32
N ALA A 158 8.67 -9.11 3.52
CA ALA A 158 8.61 -9.99 4.67
C ALA A 158 8.84 -9.25 6.01
N GLU A 159 9.33 -8.02 5.99
CA GLU A 159 9.34 -7.15 7.17
C GLU A 159 7.92 -6.83 7.66
N PHE A 160 6.91 -6.89 6.78
CA PHE A 160 5.56 -6.42 7.08
C PHE A 160 4.54 -7.55 7.09
N LYS A 161 4.66 -8.50 6.17
CA LYS A 161 3.73 -9.62 6.09
C LYS A 161 4.42 -10.85 5.53
N ALA A 162 4.45 -11.94 6.32
CA ALA A 162 5.10 -13.18 5.93
C ALA A 162 4.42 -13.88 4.74
N HIS A 163 3.14 -13.59 4.50
CA HIS A 163 2.37 -14.13 3.37
C HIS A 163 1.39 -13.05 2.89
N HIS A 164 1.50 -12.66 1.63
CA HIS A 164 0.63 -11.70 0.98
C HIS A 164 -0.19 -12.42 -0.09
N THR A 165 -1.50 -12.36 0.03
CA THR A 165 -2.46 -13.11 -0.78
C THR A 165 -3.39 -12.19 -1.58
N ILE A 166 -4.13 -12.78 -2.49
CA ILE A 166 -5.21 -12.08 -3.20
C ILE A 166 -6.26 -11.56 -2.24
N GLU A 167 -6.60 -12.33 -1.18
CA GLU A 167 -7.56 -11.90 -0.16
C GLU A 167 -7.17 -10.59 0.52
N ASP A 168 -5.87 -10.36 0.70
CA ASP A 168 -5.38 -9.10 1.29
C ASP A 168 -5.65 -7.90 0.37
N GLU A 169 -5.46 -8.08 -0.94
CA GLU A 169 -5.76 -7.02 -1.90
C GLU A 169 -7.28 -6.82 -2.07
N LEU A 170 -8.08 -7.89 -2.01
CA LEU A 170 -9.53 -7.78 -2.02
C LEU A 170 -10.06 -7.10 -0.75
N GLN A 171 -9.46 -7.40 0.42
CA GLN A 171 -9.78 -6.72 1.67
C GLN A 171 -9.43 -5.22 1.58
N TYR A 172 -8.26 -4.89 1.02
CA TYR A 172 -7.86 -3.50 0.77
C TYR A 172 -8.90 -2.75 -0.08
N ILE A 173 -9.37 -3.36 -1.17
CA ILE A 173 -10.38 -2.77 -2.06
C ILE A 173 -11.71 -2.58 -1.30
N THR A 174 -12.13 -3.59 -0.52
CA THR A 174 -13.41 -3.54 0.22
C THR A 174 -13.36 -2.56 1.37
N ASP A 175 -12.24 -2.45 2.08
CA ASP A 175 -12.06 -1.47 3.14
C ASP A 175 -12.10 -0.04 2.61
N LEU A 176 -11.36 0.23 1.53
CA LEU A 176 -11.43 1.54 0.87
C LEU A 176 -12.84 1.84 0.37
N GLY A 177 -13.56 0.84 -0.16
CA GLY A 177 -14.95 0.97 -0.56
C GLY A 177 -15.85 1.40 0.60
N LYS A 178 -15.71 0.79 1.77
CA LYS A 178 -16.41 1.15 3.00
C LYS A 178 -16.02 2.55 3.47
N ILE A 179 -14.73 2.88 3.43
CA ILE A 179 -14.25 4.22 3.82
C ILE A 179 -14.89 5.32 2.96
N VAL A 180 -14.94 5.14 1.64
CA VAL A 180 -15.48 6.17 0.74
C VAL A 180 -17.01 6.12 0.56
N GLY A 181 -17.69 5.12 1.16
CA GLY A 181 -19.14 4.94 1.11
C GLY A 181 -19.62 4.34 -0.22
N ASN A 182 -18.84 3.43 -0.79
CA ASN A 182 -19.20 2.74 -2.04
C ASN A 182 -18.93 1.22 -1.97
N GLU A 183 -19.47 0.59 -0.94
CA GLU A 183 -19.30 -0.85 -0.66
C GLU A 183 -19.81 -1.73 -1.81
N ALA A 184 -20.90 -1.33 -2.45
CA ALA A 184 -21.45 -2.09 -3.56
C ALA A 184 -20.49 -2.13 -4.76
N LYS A 185 -19.82 -1.01 -5.06
CA LYS A 185 -18.79 -0.96 -6.13
C LYS A 185 -17.59 -1.80 -5.75
N ALA A 186 -17.11 -1.69 -4.50
CA ALA A 186 -15.98 -2.48 -4.00
C ALA A 186 -16.26 -3.99 -4.07
N ALA A 187 -17.45 -4.42 -3.63
CA ALA A 187 -17.87 -5.82 -3.72
C ALA A 187 -17.91 -6.31 -5.17
N SER A 188 -18.41 -5.49 -6.09
CA SER A 188 -18.44 -5.80 -7.53
C SER A 188 -17.05 -5.96 -8.11
N LEU A 189 -16.08 -5.06 -7.77
CA LEU A 189 -14.71 -5.13 -8.22
C LEU A 189 -14.00 -6.38 -7.66
N ALA A 190 -14.15 -6.66 -6.37
CA ALA A 190 -13.58 -7.84 -5.72
C ALA A 190 -14.13 -9.16 -6.32
N ALA A 191 -15.45 -9.21 -6.55
CA ALA A 191 -16.07 -10.35 -7.20
C ALA A 191 -15.58 -10.53 -8.65
N GLY A 192 -15.38 -9.43 -9.39
CA GLY A 192 -14.83 -9.45 -10.75
C GLY A 192 -13.44 -10.11 -10.80
N ILE A 193 -12.54 -9.71 -9.89
CA ILE A 193 -11.19 -10.29 -9.75
C ILE A 193 -11.26 -11.79 -9.44
N ASN A 194 -12.05 -12.19 -8.44
CA ASN A 194 -12.24 -13.60 -8.09
C ASN A 194 -12.77 -14.42 -9.25
N ASN A 195 -13.82 -13.93 -9.94
CA ASN A 195 -14.40 -14.60 -11.08
C ASN A 195 -13.40 -14.75 -12.25
N LYS A 196 -12.52 -13.76 -12.46
CA LYS A 196 -11.47 -13.82 -13.46
C LYS A 196 -10.51 -14.96 -13.17
N ILE A 197 -10.02 -15.09 -11.93
CA ILE A 197 -9.14 -16.19 -11.50
C ILE A 197 -9.83 -17.55 -11.70
N LEU A 198 -11.08 -17.69 -11.26
CA LEU A 198 -11.83 -18.95 -11.42
C LEU A 198 -12.00 -19.33 -12.88
N ARG A 199 -12.32 -18.37 -13.74
CA ARG A 199 -12.45 -18.58 -15.20
C ARG A 199 -11.13 -19.06 -15.81
N TYR A 200 -10.01 -18.38 -15.55
CA TYR A 200 -8.71 -18.79 -16.07
C TYR A 200 -8.28 -20.16 -15.53
N ARG A 201 -8.49 -20.41 -14.23
CA ARG A 201 -8.21 -21.72 -13.64
C ARG A 201 -8.97 -22.85 -14.33
N GLN A 202 -10.24 -22.63 -14.65
CA GLN A 202 -11.07 -23.63 -15.40
C GLN A 202 -10.50 -23.86 -16.81
N GLN A 203 -10.12 -22.81 -17.52
CA GLN A 203 -9.52 -22.90 -18.85
C GLN A 203 -8.16 -23.63 -18.84
N LEU A 204 -7.40 -23.47 -17.77
CA LEU A 204 -6.08 -24.08 -17.59
C LEU A 204 -6.14 -25.49 -16.97
N ALA A 205 -7.28 -25.94 -16.47
CA ALA A 205 -7.41 -27.18 -15.69
C ALA A 205 -6.96 -28.45 -16.43
N THR A 206 -7.08 -28.48 -17.76
CA THR A 206 -6.65 -29.61 -18.60
C THR A 206 -5.25 -29.45 -19.17
N LYS A 207 -4.61 -28.28 -18.97
CA LYS A 207 -3.27 -28.03 -19.46
C LYS A 207 -2.22 -28.55 -18.46
N LYS A 208 -1.01 -28.82 -18.97
CA LYS A 208 0.12 -29.17 -18.11
C LYS A 208 0.41 -28.00 -17.15
N ARG A 209 0.62 -28.34 -15.88
CA ARG A 209 1.11 -27.35 -14.89
C ARG A 209 2.51 -26.88 -15.32
N LEU A 210 2.66 -25.57 -15.40
CA LEU A 210 3.93 -24.93 -15.75
C LEU A 210 4.74 -24.65 -14.49
N LYS A 211 6.05 -24.91 -14.53
CA LYS A 211 7.01 -24.41 -13.55
C LYS A 211 7.31 -22.95 -13.88
N VAL A 212 6.96 -22.05 -12.96
CA VAL A 212 7.08 -20.61 -13.16
C VAL A 212 8.08 -20.02 -12.17
N LEU A 213 9.00 -19.22 -12.67
CA LEU A 213 9.91 -18.41 -11.88
C LEU A 213 9.53 -16.93 -12.01
N VAL A 214 9.30 -16.24 -10.89
CA VAL A 214 9.03 -14.79 -10.90
C VAL A 214 10.23 -14.06 -10.30
N VAL A 215 10.93 -13.31 -11.11
CA VAL A 215 12.15 -12.58 -10.71
C VAL A 215 11.80 -11.16 -10.33
N SER A 216 12.10 -10.77 -9.09
CA SER A 216 11.89 -9.40 -8.58
C SER A 216 13.06 -8.47 -8.90
N ASN A 217 14.29 -9.03 -8.97
CA ASN A 217 15.46 -8.29 -9.41
C ASN A 217 16.41 -9.22 -10.16
N PHE A 218 16.82 -8.79 -11.35
CA PHE A 218 17.80 -9.51 -12.18
C PHE A 218 19.07 -8.68 -12.30
N GLY A 219 20.06 -8.96 -11.45
CA GLY A 219 21.33 -8.23 -11.37
C GLY A 219 22.48 -9.14 -10.96
N LYS A 220 23.43 -8.60 -10.19
CA LYS A 220 24.52 -9.39 -9.57
C LYS A 220 23.96 -10.47 -8.66
N THR A 221 22.90 -10.16 -7.95
CA THR A 221 22.11 -11.08 -7.14
C THR A 221 20.74 -11.18 -7.78
N ILE A 222 20.24 -12.39 -7.96
CA ILE A 222 18.88 -12.61 -8.47
C ILE A 222 17.98 -12.83 -7.27
N THR A 223 16.93 -12.01 -7.17
CA THR A 223 15.89 -12.19 -6.16
C THR A 223 14.57 -12.54 -6.80
N ILE A 224 13.77 -13.36 -6.12
CA ILE A 224 12.54 -13.91 -6.66
C ILE A 224 11.36 -13.67 -5.75
N TYR A 225 10.18 -13.67 -6.34
CA TYR A 225 8.92 -13.79 -5.64
C TYR A 225 8.57 -15.26 -5.45
N THR A 226 8.40 -15.66 -4.19
CA THR A 226 8.09 -17.03 -3.81
C THR A 226 6.58 -17.32 -3.83
N PRO A 227 6.14 -18.57 -3.65
CA PRO A 227 4.71 -18.90 -3.49
C PRO A 227 4.00 -18.12 -2.36
N ARG A 228 4.74 -17.51 -1.42
CA ARG A 228 4.20 -16.74 -0.30
C ARG A 228 3.97 -15.25 -0.62
N THR A 229 4.44 -14.80 -1.77
CA THR A 229 4.21 -13.44 -2.25
C THR A 229 2.91 -13.37 -3.04
N LEU A 230 2.38 -12.16 -3.23
CA LEU A 230 1.15 -11.96 -4.02
C LEU A 230 1.27 -12.55 -5.43
N ALA A 231 2.40 -12.31 -6.12
CA ALA A 231 2.65 -12.89 -7.44
C ALA A 231 2.61 -14.42 -7.43
N GLY A 232 3.21 -15.03 -6.39
CA GLY A 232 3.19 -16.49 -6.21
C GLY A 232 1.81 -17.03 -5.85
N ASP A 233 1.03 -16.32 -5.03
CA ASP A 233 -0.35 -16.72 -4.70
C ASP A 233 -1.25 -16.70 -5.94
N ILE A 234 -1.19 -15.62 -6.75
CA ILE A 234 -1.92 -15.52 -8.03
C ILE A 234 -1.59 -16.73 -8.93
N LEU A 235 -0.32 -16.96 -9.17
CA LEU A 235 0.13 -18.06 -10.05
C LEU A 235 -0.26 -19.45 -9.52
N THR A 236 -0.15 -19.66 -8.20
CA THR A 236 -0.57 -20.92 -7.56
C THR A 236 -2.07 -21.16 -7.74
N ARG A 237 -2.89 -20.13 -7.61
CA ARG A 237 -4.35 -20.21 -7.85
C ARG A 237 -4.70 -20.46 -9.31
N LEU A 238 -3.91 -19.94 -10.22
CA LEU A 238 -4.03 -20.22 -11.65
C LEU A 238 -3.57 -21.65 -12.01
N GLY A 239 -2.93 -22.36 -11.08
CA GLY A 239 -2.51 -23.76 -11.25
C GLY A 239 -1.06 -23.94 -11.63
N ALA A 240 -0.22 -22.90 -11.55
CA ALA A 240 1.21 -23.01 -11.78
C ALA A 240 1.96 -23.65 -10.59
N ASP A 241 3.16 -24.17 -10.88
CA ASP A 241 4.14 -24.64 -9.90
C ASP A 241 5.21 -23.54 -9.75
N VAL A 242 5.07 -22.70 -8.72
CA VAL A 242 5.92 -21.53 -8.51
C VAL A 242 7.22 -21.93 -7.84
N ILE A 243 8.34 -21.60 -8.49
CA ILE A 243 9.69 -21.88 -7.98
C ILE A 243 10.00 -20.92 -6.84
N GLY A 244 10.47 -21.47 -5.70
CA GLY A 244 10.83 -20.76 -4.49
C GLY A 244 10.49 -21.55 -3.23
N LYS A 245 11.06 -21.16 -2.10
CA LYS A 245 10.84 -21.87 -0.83
C LYS A 245 9.47 -21.51 -0.27
N GLN A 246 8.80 -22.51 0.25
CA GLN A 246 7.54 -22.33 0.98
C GLN A 246 7.76 -22.04 2.48
N GLN A 247 9.01 -22.00 2.94
CA GLN A 247 9.36 -21.88 4.34
C GLN A 247 9.25 -20.44 4.86
N GLU A 248 9.06 -20.32 6.17
CA GLU A 248 8.80 -19.09 6.91
C GLU A 248 10.06 -18.20 7.11
N ALA A 249 10.71 -17.79 6.04
CA ALA A 249 11.67 -16.70 6.16
C ALA A 249 10.90 -15.37 6.19
N VAL A 250 10.75 -14.82 7.39
CA VAL A 250 10.25 -13.46 7.58
C VAL A 250 11.40 -12.52 7.17
N GLY A 251 11.18 -11.65 6.21
CA GLY A 251 12.06 -10.48 6.02
C GLY A 251 12.88 -10.43 4.76
N GLU A 252 13.04 -11.48 3.99
CA GLU A 252 13.99 -11.45 2.88
C GLU A 252 13.38 -11.87 1.54
N ASN A 253 13.72 -11.11 0.50
CA ASN A 253 13.58 -11.61 -0.87
C ASN A 253 14.42 -12.89 -0.96
N GLU A 254 13.83 -13.97 -1.43
CA GLU A 254 14.58 -15.19 -1.65
C GLU A 254 15.57 -14.97 -2.77
N TYR A 255 16.82 -15.38 -2.53
CA TYR A 255 17.88 -15.38 -3.52
C TYR A 255 17.89 -16.70 -4.27
N ILE A 256 18.14 -16.64 -5.57
CA ILE A 256 18.34 -17.81 -6.42
C ILE A 256 19.62 -17.67 -7.24
N SER A 257 20.39 -18.74 -7.35
CA SER A 257 21.59 -18.78 -8.20
C SER A 257 21.26 -19.17 -9.63
N TYR A 258 22.17 -18.92 -10.57
CA TYR A 258 22.06 -19.41 -11.93
C TYR A 258 22.01 -20.95 -12.00
N GLU A 259 22.72 -21.63 -11.11
CA GLU A 259 22.74 -23.11 -11.02
C GLU A 259 21.39 -23.65 -10.58
N GLU A 260 20.74 -23.00 -9.61
CA GLU A 260 19.39 -23.36 -9.18
C GLU A 260 18.35 -23.11 -10.29
N ILE A 261 18.48 -22.02 -11.05
CA ILE A 261 17.61 -21.78 -12.22
C ILE A 261 17.83 -22.86 -13.27
N LEU A 262 19.10 -23.20 -13.55
CA LEU A 262 19.43 -24.27 -14.50
C LEU A 262 18.93 -25.65 -14.06
N THR A 263 18.98 -25.95 -12.75
CA THR A 263 18.51 -27.23 -12.21
C THR A 263 16.98 -27.30 -12.17
N SER A 264 16.30 -26.22 -11.80
CA SER A 264 14.84 -26.16 -11.70
C SER A 264 14.14 -26.21 -13.05
N GLN A 265 14.83 -25.77 -14.13
CA GLN A 265 14.32 -25.77 -15.52
C GLN A 265 12.90 -25.16 -15.62
N PRO A 266 12.72 -23.87 -15.30
CA PRO A 266 11.41 -23.23 -15.43
C PRO A 266 10.86 -23.35 -16.86
N ASP A 267 9.55 -23.55 -16.97
CA ASP A 267 8.83 -23.49 -18.24
C ASP A 267 8.62 -22.04 -18.69
N VAL A 268 8.45 -21.12 -17.73
CA VAL A 268 8.24 -19.67 -17.94
C VAL A 268 9.01 -18.87 -16.88
N ILE A 269 9.55 -17.73 -17.28
CA ILE A 269 10.09 -16.71 -16.36
C ILE A 269 9.32 -15.41 -16.54
N PHE A 270 8.79 -14.86 -15.45
CA PHE A 270 8.32 -13.47 -15.40
C PHE A 270 9.37 -12.59 -14.70
N LEU A 271 9.71 -11.47 -15.33
CA LEU A 271 10.68 -10.50 -14.81
C LEU A 271 9.93 -9.25 -14.39
N GLN A 272 10.04 -8.89 -13.12
CA GLN A 272 9.55 -7.57 -12.69
C GLN A 272 10.35 -6.49 -13.42
N CYS A 273 9.65 -5.57 -14.07
CA CYS A 273 10.27 -4.47 -14.81
C CYS A 273 9.43 -3.19 -14.73
N SER A 274 10.02 -2.08 -15.17
CA SER A 274 9.23 -0.98 -15.71
C SER A 274 9.13 -1.12 -17.23
N PRO A 275 8.04 -0.67 -17.86
CA PRO A 275 7.87 -0.78 -19.31
C PRO A 275 9.03 -0.19 -20.12
N GLU A 276 9.66 0.87 -19.61
CA GLU A 276 10.80 1.53 -20.24
C GLU A 276 12.06 0.64 -20.28
N ASN A 277 12.20 -0.26 -19.32
CA ASN A 277 13.36 -1.13 -19.15
C ASN A 277 13.17 -2.54 -19.74
N GLU A 278 11.98 -2.87 -20.19
CA GLU A 278 11.61 -4.21 -20.65
C GLU A 278 12.59 -4.76 -21.69
N ASN A 279 12.78 -4.05 -22.79
CA ASN A 279 13.67 -4.49 -23.88
C ASN A 279 15.12 -4.70 -23.43
N MET A 280 15.62 -3.85 -22.53
CA MET A 280 16.97 -3.96 -21.98
C MET A 280 17.09 -5.20 -21.10
N LEU A 281 16.11 -5.41 -20.22
CA LEU A 281 16.10 -6.53 -19.30
C LEU A 281 15.97 -7.87 -20.03
N LEU A 282 15.04 -8.01 -20.96
CA LEU A 282 14.89 -9.20 -21.80
C LEU A 282 16.17 -9.52 -22.59
N LYS A 283 16.81 -8.52 -23.19
CA LYS A 283 18.10 -8.69 -23.86
C LYS A 283 19.18 -9.19 -22.92
N SER A 284 19.24 -8.68 -21.68
CA SER A 284 20.23 -9.11 -20.69
C SER A 284 20.04 -10.58 -20.30
N VAL A 285 18.80 -11.02 -20.11
CA VAL A 285 18.47 -12.40 -19.78
C VAL A 285 18.77 -13.34 -20.94
N TYR A 286 18.29 -13.03 -22.16
CA TYR A 286 18.51 -13.88 -23.33
C TYR A 286 19.98 -13.98 -23.77
N ARG A 287 20.82 -13.00 -23.48
CA ARG A 287 22.25 -13.01 -23.77
C ARG A 287 23.12 -13.56 -22.65
N ASN A 288 22.54 -13.89 -21.50
CA ASN A 288 23.31 -14.40 -20.36
C ASN A 288 23.83 -15.82 -20.64
N PRO A 289 25.18 -16.04 -20.68
CA PRO A 289 25.72 -17.35 -20.99
C PRO A 289 25.30 -18.46 -20.02
N ALA A 290 25.10 -18.10 -18.72
CA ALA A 290 24.70 -19.05 -17.69
C ALA A 290 23.27 -19.61 -17.89
N LEU A 291 22.43 -18.90 -18.64
CA LEU A 291 21.02 -19.26 -18.84
C LEU A 291 20.75 -19.94 -20.18
N GLN A 292 21.74 -20.09 -21.09
CA GLN A 292 21.52 -20.61 -22.45
C GLN A 292 20.97 -22.03 -22.50
N ASN A 293 21.18 -22.81 -21.42
CA ASN A 293 20.67 -24.18 -21.32
C ASN A 293 19.34 -24.31 -20.57
N VAL A 294 18.76 -23.19 -20.11
CA VAL A 294 17.44 -23.15 -19.47
C VAL A 294 16.36 -23.27 -20.55
N LYS A 295 15.37 -24.12 -20.31
CA LYS A 295 14.32 -24.47 -21.28
C LYS A 295 13.51 -23.23 -21.73
N CYS A 296 13.06 -22.40 -20.81
CA CYS A 296 12.28 -21.19 -21.13
C CYS A 296 13.09 -20.18 -21.95
N ILE A 297 14.41 -20.12 -21.79
CA ILE A 297 15.29 -19.24 -22.58
C ILE A 297 15.34 -19.74 -24.04
N LYS A 298 15.53 -21.05 -24.23
CA LYS A 298 15.53 -21.66 -25.59
C LYS A 298 14.20 -21.48 -26.30
N ASN A 299 13.11 -21.58 -25.56
CA ASN A 299 11.74 -21.48 -26.09
C ASN A 299 11.19 -20.06 -26.14
N ARG A 300 11.96 -19.03 -25.77
CA ARG A 300 11.54 -17.63 -25.73
C ARG A 300 10.37 -17.36 -24.76
N GLN A 301 10.27 -18.12 -23.66
CA GLN A 301 9.22 -18.00 -22.64
C GLN A 301 9.71 -17.15 -21.46
N VAL A 302 10.08 -15.91 -21.74
CA VAL A 302 10.45 -14.90 -20.72
C VAL A 302 9.65 -13.64 -20.99
N TYR A 303 8.90 -13.19 -20.00
CA TYR A 303 7.98 -12.06 -20.09
C TYR A 303 8.30 -11.04 -19.02
N CYS A 304 8.01 -9.78 -19.29
CA CYS A 304 8.06 -8.73 -18.30
C CYS A 304 6.69 -8.54 -17.62
N ILE A 305 6.70 -8.26 -16.34
CA ILE A 305 5.51 -7.90 -15.57
C ILE A 305 5.76 -6.59 -14.84
N PRO A 306 4.91 -5.56 -15.02
CA PRO A 306 5.07 -4.29 -14.36
C PRO A 306 4.98 -4.41 -12.83
N PHE A 307 5.91 -3.80 -12.11
CA PHE A 307 5.96 -3.90 -10.64
C PHE A 307 4.68 -3.43 -9.94
N TYR A 308 3.99 -2.46 -10.52
CA TYR A 308 2.76 -1.90 -9.98
C TYR A 308 1.54 -2.83 -10.13
N THR A 309 1.69 -4.00 -10.76
CA THR A 309 0.63 -5.01 -10.87
C THR A 309 0.79 -6.17 -9.90
N ILE A 310 1.99 -6.36 -9.31
CA ILE A 310 2.29 -7.49 -8.45
C ILE A 310 2.82 -7.12 -7.06
N ARG A 311 3.05 -5.82 -6.81
CA ARG A 311 3.56 -5.34 -5.53
C ARG A 311 2.54 -4.42 -4.87
N SER A 312 1.64 -5.01 -4.09
CA SER A 312 0.49 -4.30 -3.47
C SER A 312 -0.30 -3.46 -4.49
N PRO A 313 -0.83 -4.08 -5.53
CA PRO A 313 -1.37 -3.39 -6.70
C PRO A 313 -2.75 -2.75 -6.47
N GLY A 314 -3.49 -3.15 -5.43
CA GLY A 314 -4.89 -2.79 -5.29
C GLY A 314 -5.69 -3.28 -6.51
N ILE A 315 -6.43 -2.38 -7.15
CA ILE A 315 -7.26 -2.73 -8.33
C ILE A 315 -6.44 -3.25 -9.53
N ARG A 316 -5.14 -2.91 -9.63
CA ARG A 316 -4.27 -3.34 -10.74
C ARG A 316 -3.86 -4.82 -10.66
N ILE A 317 -4.27 -5.56 -9.62
CA ILE A 317 -4.14 -7.03 -9.57
C ILE A 317 -4.86 -7.70 -10.75
N ASP A 318 -5.90 -7.08 -11.28
CA ASP A 318 -6.64 -7.54 -12.44
C ASP A 318 -5.74 -7.66 -13.68
N ASP A 319 -4.84 -6.68 -13.87
CA ASP A 319 -3.86 -6.70 -14.97
C ASP A 319 -2.81 -7.81 -14.76
N ALA A 320 -2.37 -8.05 -13.52
CA ALA A 320 -1.41 -9.12 -13.25
C ALA A 320 -1.95 -10.49 -13.64
N ILE A 321 -3.24 -10.74 -13.36
CA ILE A 321 -3.89 -12.01 -13.71
C ILE A 321 -3.88 -12.21 -15.23
N ASP A 322 -4.21 -11.18 -16.01
CA ASP A 322 -4.19 -11.25 -17.48
C ASP A 322 -2.77 -11.51 -18.00
N ILE A 323 -1.76 -10.75 -17.52
CA ILE A 323 -0.36 -10.92 -17.94
C ILE A 323 0.14 -12.33 -17.64
N PHE A 324 -0.18 -12.89 -16.46
CA PHE A 324 0.22 -14.27 -16.12
C PHE A 324 -0.45 -15.33 -16.98
N CYS A 325 -1.68 -15.09 -17.42
CA CYS A 325 -2.40 -16.03 -18.29
C CYS A 325 -2.02 -15.92 -19.76
N GLU A 326 -1.69 -14.73 -20.26
CA GLU A 326 -1.28 -14.49 -21.64
C GLU A 326 0.17 -14.91 -21.92
N GLY A 327 1.04 -14.81 -20.91
CA GLY A 327 2.44 -15.22 -20.97
C GLY A 327 2.69 -16.73 -20.76
N GLY A 328 1.69 -17.52 -20.46
CA GLY A 328 1.78 -18.98 -20.24
C GLY A 328 0.80 -19.71 -21.12
#